data_35abfe7c498e8b3aa6b0ffd4eb0c5df6
#
_entry.id   35abfe7c498e8b3aa6b0ffd4eb0c5df6
#
_cell.length_a   1.000
_cell.length_b   1.000
_cell.length_c   1.000
_cell.angle_alpha   90.00
_cell.angle_beta   90.00
_cell.angle_gamma   90.00
#
_symmetry.space_group_name_H-M   'P 1'
#
loop_
_entity.id
_entity.type
_entity.pdbx_description
1 polymer ?
#
loop_
_entity_poly.entity_id
_entity_poly.type
_entity_poly.pdbx_seq_one_letter_code
_entity_poly.pdbx_strand_id
1 'polypeptide(L)'
;LDKQAQAFMQSRVDDYYNAFIEAVAQGRGVSASEVRSGMGEGRVLGADAALAAGMVDGIATLDDVVRKMRRNAKVQNKPQASRLLQARNSLAYL
;
A
#
# COMPACT_ATOMS: atom_id res chain seq x y z
N LEU A 1 33.13 -8.54 -16.01
CA LEU A 1 32.21 -7.89 -16.96
C LEU A 1 32.88 -6.64 -17.55
N ASP A 2 32.81 -6.48 -18.85
CA ASP A 2 33.29 -5.25 -19.48
C ASP A 2 32.32 -4.08 -19.24
N LYS A 3 32.77 -2.88 -19.56
CA LYS A 3 31.98 -1.66 -19.31
C LYS A 3 30.69 -1.64 -20.09
N GLN A 4 30.66 -2.18 -21.30
CA GLN A 4 29.47 -2.24 -22.12
C GLN A 4 28.42 -3.18 -21.52
N ALA A 5 28.84 -4.35 -21.08
CA ALA A 5 27.96 -5.31 -20.42
C ALA A 5 27.41 -4.75 -19.09
N GLN A 6 28.26 -4.08 -18.30
CA GLN A 6 27.85 -3.44 -17.06
C GLN A 6 26.82 -2.34 -17.33
N ALA A 7 27.03 -1.51 -18.33
CA ALA A 7 26.09 -0.43 -18.70
C ALA A 7 24.74 -1.00 -19.14
N PHE A 8 24.74 -2.08 -19.92
CA PHE A 8 23.52 -2.74 -20.33
C PHE A 8 22.73 -3.30 -19.14
N MET A 9 23.42 -4.02 -18.25
CA MET A 9 22.80 -4.58 -17.05
C MET A 9 22.24 -3.47 -16.15
N GLN A 10 23.00 -2.38 -15.99
CA GLN A 10 22.55 -1.23 -15.20
C GLN A 10 21.28 -0.60 -15.80
N SER A 11 21.23 -0.45 -17.12
CA SER A 11 20.03 0.10 -17.77
C SER A 11 18.80 -0.78 -17.56
N ARG A 12 18.97 -2.11 -17.55
CA ARG A 12 17.87 -3.04 -17.27
C ARG A 12 17.40 -2.93 -15.83
N VAL A 13 18.33 -2.83 -14.87
CA VAL A 13 18.01 -2.62 -13.46
C VAL A 13 17.26 -1.29 -13.28
N ASP A 14 17.72 -0.23 -13.94
CA ASP A 14 17.09 1.09 -13.87
C ASP A 14 15.66 1.06 -14.43
N ASP A 15 15.43 0.34 -15.53
CA ASP A 15 14.10 0.20 -16.10
C ASP A 15 13.13 -0.48 -15.13
N TYR A 16 13.55 -1.59 -14.52
CA TYR A 16 12.74 -2.29 -13.53
C TYR A 16 12.49 -1.44 -12.29
N TYR A 17 13.52 -0.75 -11.80
CA TYR A 17 13.40 0.11 -10.63
C TYR A 17 12.42 1.26 -10.89
N ASN A 18 12.50 1.90 -12.04
CA ASN A 18 11.58 2.97 -12.41
C ASN A 18 10.14 2.48 -12.52
N ALA A 19 9.92 1.32 -13.12
CA ALA A 19 8.59 0.72 -13.21
C ALA A 19 8.02 0.40 -11.83
N PHE A 20 8.85 -0.12 -10.93
CA PHE A 20 8.48 -0.40 -9.54
C PHE A 20 8.11 0.90 -8.80
N ILE A 21 8.92 1.95 -8.94
CA ILE A 21 8.66 3.26 -8.33
C ILE A 21 7.31 3.82 -8.79
N GLU A 22 7.00 3.75 -10.07
CA GLU A 22 5.73 4.24 -10.60
C GLU A 22 4.55 3.44 -10.07
N ALA A 23 4.68 2.12 -9.99
CA ALA A 23 3.62 1.26 -9.46
C ALA A 23 3.35 1.56 -8.00
N VAL A 24 4.38 1.75 -7.18
CA VAL A 24 4.23 2.12 -5.76
C VAL A 24 3.59 3.50 -5.63
N ALA A 25 4.04 4.47 -6.41
CA ALA A 25 3.50 5.82 -6.39
C ALA A 25 1.99 5.82 -6.68
N GLN A 26 1.55 5.09 -7.68
CA GLN A 26 0.14 4.95 -8.00
C GLN A 26 -0.63 4.25 -6.89
N GLY A 27 -0.10 3.15 -6.37
CA GLY A 27 -0.75 2.36 -5.32
C GLY A 27 -0.87 3.11 -4.00
N ARG A 28 0.09 3.96 -3.67
CA ARG A 28 0.09 4.74 -2.43
C ARG A 28 -0.47 6.15 -2.59
N GLY A 29 -0.74 6.60 -3.81
CA GLY A 29 -1.26 7.94 -4.07
C GLY A 29 -0.26 9.04 -3.78
N VAL A 30 1.02 8.80 -4.00
CA VAL A 30 2.11 9.75 -3.76
C VAL A 30 2.91 9.97 -5.04
N SER A 31 3.82 10.94 -5.02
CA SER A 31 4.68 11.21 -6.17
C SER A 31 5.81 10.16 -6.27
N ALA A 32 6.33 9.96 -7.49
CA ALA A 32 7.48 9.10 -7.70
C ALA A 32 8.71 9.58 -6.93
N SER A 33 8.87 10.90 -6.78
CA SER A 33 9.96 11.48 -5.99
C SER A 33 9.89 11.09 -4.53
N GLU A 34 8.70 11.07 -3.93
CA GLU A 34 8.51 10.62 -2.54
C GLU A 34 8.85 9.14 -2.37
N VAL A 35 8.50 8.31 -3.35
CA VAL A 35 8.85 6.90 -3.32
C VAL A 35 10.37 6.72 -3.38
N ARG A 36 11.06 7.44 -4.27
CA ARG A 36 12.52 7.32 -4.44
C ARG A 36 13.28 7.71 -3.18
N SER A 37 12.91 8.83 -2.55
CA SER A 37 13.66 9.39 -1.44
C SER A 37 13.14 8.99 -0.07
N GLY A 38 11.85 8.66 0.05
CA GLY A 38 11.18 8.48 1.33
C GLY A 38 10.81 7.05 1.69
N MET A 39 10.96 6.10 0.78
CA MET A 39 10.52 4.71 1.00
C MET A 39 11.67 3.71 0.93
N GLY A 40 12.78 4.00 1.62
CA GLY A 40 13.89 3.07 1.80
C GLY A 40 14.93 3.06 0.71
N GLU A 41 14.74 3.77 -0.39
CA GLU A 41 15.68 3.87 -1.52
C GLU A 41 16.10 2.49 -2.07
N GLY A 42 15.14 1.57 -2.20
CA GLY A 42 15.38 0.22 -2.66
C GLY A 42 15.86 -0.75 -1.59
N ARG A 43 15.97 -0.31 -0.35
CA ARG A 43 16.38 -1.17 0.78
C ARG A 43 15.16 -1.88 1.37
N VAL A 44 15.42 -3.01 2.01
CA VAL A 44 14.38 -3.71 2.77
C VAL A 44 14.21 -3.00 4.11
N LEU A 45 12.98 -2.64 4.44
CA LEU A 45 12.64 -1.99 5.71
C LEU A 45 11.86 -2.96 6.59
N GLY A 46 12.07 -2.86 7.91
CA GLY A 46 11.22 -3.54 8.88
C GLY A 46 9.81 -2.94 8.91
N ALA A 47 8.89 -3.61 9.59
CA ALA A 47 7.47 -3.24 9.60
C ALA A 47 7.23 -1.81 10.11
N ASP A 48 7.87 -1.45 11.24
CA ASP A 48 7.69 -0.11 11.82
C ASP A 48 8.23 0.98 10.91
N ALA A 49 9.40 0.77 10.31
CA ALA A 49 9.99 1.72 9.38
C ALA A 49 9.14 1.85 8.10
N ALA A 50 8.59 0.76 7.61
CA ALA A 50 7.70 0.77 6.44
C ALA A 50 6.42 1.55 6.72
N LEU A 51 5.84 1.40 7.92
CA LEU A 51 4.67 2.17 8.33
C LEU A 51 4.98 3.67 8.42
N ALA A 52 6.10 4.02 9.05
CA ALA A 52 6.53 5.41 9.17
C ALA A 52 6.80 6.05 7.80
N ALA A 53 7.32 5.29 6.84
CA ALA A 53 7.59 5.76 5.49
C ALA A 53 6.33 5.82 4.59
N GLY A 54 5.18 5.35 5.07
CA GLY A 54 3.94 5.34 4.30
C GLY A 54 3.85 4.24 3.25
N MET A 55 4.71 3.23 3.36
CA MET A 55 4.72 2.10 2.42
C MET A 55 3.59 1.12 2.66
N VAL A 56 3.11 1.04 3.90
CA VAL A 56 2.03 0.15 4.31
C VAL A 56 1.00 0.94 5.12
N ASP A 57 -0.21 0.43 5.22
CA ASP A 57 -1.32 1.10 5.91
C ASP A 57 -1.36 0.79 7.42
N GLY A 58 -0.76 -0.32 7.81
CA GLY A 58 -0.77 -0.74 9.22
C GLY A 58 0.04 -1.99 9.42
N ILE A 59 0.20 -2.36 10.70
CA ILE A 59 0.91 -3.56 11.13
C ILE A 59 -0.10 -4.40 11.91
N ALA A 60 -0.26 -5.66 11.52
CA ALA A 60 -1.21 -6.57 12.15
C ALA A 60 -0.76 -8.02 11.98
N THR A 61 -1.23 -8.88 12.88
CA THR A 61 -1.09 -10.33 12.71
C THR A 61 -2.16 -10.83 11.74
N LEU A 62 -1.97 -12.04 11.22
CA LEU A 62 -2.99 -12.69 10.40
C LEU A 62 -4.32 -12.81 11.14
N ASP A 63 -4.28 -13.17 12.42
CA ASP A 63 -5.50 -13.29 13.25
C ASP A 63 -6.24 -11.95 13.37
N ASP A 64 -5.50 -10.84 13.53
CA ASP A 64 -6.08 -9.50 13.59
C ASP A 64 -6.79 -9.15 12.28
N VAL A 65 -6.16 -9.45 11.16
CA VAL A 65 -6.73 -9.19 9.82
C VAL A 65 -8.00 -10.01 9.63
N VAL A 66 -7.98 -11.29 9.97
CA VAL A 66 -9.13 -12.18 9.85
C VAL A 66 -10.29 -11.68 10.72
N ARG A 67 -10.02 -11.25 11.95
CA ARG A 67 -11.04 -10.69 12.83
C ARG A 67 -11.68 -9.43 12.25
N LYS A 68 -10.86 -8.55 11.68
CA LYS A 68 -11.35 -7.32 11.04
C LYS A 68 -12.23 -7.65 9.83
N MET A 69 -11.81 -8.60 9.01
CA MET A 69 -12.58 -9.05 7.86
C MET A 69 -13.93 -9.66 8.27
N ARG A 70 -13.95 -10.45 9.34
CA ARG A 70 -15.19 -11.03 9.89
C ARG A 70 -16.15 -9.94 10.37
N ARG A 71 -15.65 -8.92 11.06
CA ARG A 71 -16.47 -7.78 11.49
C ARG A 71 -17.08 -7.05 10.30
N ASN A 72 -16.29 -6.80 9.26
CA ASN A 72 -16.76 -6.13 8.05
C ASN A 72 -17.81 -6.98 7.32
N ALA A 73 -17.60 -8.30 7.25
CA ALA A 73 -18.56 -9.23 6.66
C ALA A 73 -19.90 -9.25 7.43
N LYS A 74 -19.86 -9.23 8.76
CA LYS A 74 -21.08 -9.17 9.60
C LYS A 74 -21.85 -7.88 9.36
N VAL A 75 -21.15 -6.75 9.21
CA VAL A 75 -21.79 -5.48 8.91
C VAL A 75 -22.49 -5.54 7.53
N GLN A 76 -21.81 -6.09 6.52
CA GLN A 76 -22.36 -6.22 5.17
C GLN A 76 -23.54 -7.20 5.10
N ASN A 77 -23.60 -8.20 6.00
CA ASN A 77 -24.64 -9.21 6.04
C ASN A 77 -25.83 -8.83 6.94
N LYS A 78 -25.86 -7.61 7.48
CA LYS A 78 -27.01 -7.13 8.25
C LYS A 78 -28.25 -7.03 7.36
N PRO A 79 -29.47 -7.17 7.94
CA PRO A 79 -30.70 -6.98 7.20
C PRO A 79 -30.70 -5.63 6.47
N GLN A 80 -31.37 -5.58 5.31
CA GLN A 80 -31.39 -4.39 4.45
C GLN A 80 -31.84 -3.13 5.19
N ALA A 81 -32.85 -3.26 6.07
CA ALA A 81 -33.32 -2.13 6.88
C ALA A 81 -32.22 -1.55 7.76
N SER A 82 -31.44 -2.41 8.42
CA SER A 82 -30.31 -1.98 9.26
C SER A 82 -29.22 -1.31 8.44
N ARG A 83 -28.94 -1.84 7.23
CA ARG A 83 -27.93 -1.25 6.34
C ARG A 83 -28.35 0.13 5.84
N LEU A 84 -29.64 0.30 5.50
CA LEU A 84 -30.20 1.57 5.09
C LEU A 84 -30.16 2.60 6.23
N LEU A 85 -30.46 2.17 7.45
CA LEU A 85 -30.40 3.04 8.61
C LEU A 85 -28.95 3.50 8.89
N GLN A 86 -27.98 2.60 8.77
CA GLN A 86 -26.56 2.95 8.93
C GLN A 86 -26.10 3.94 7.86
N ALA A 87 -26.49 3.74 6.60
CA ALA A 87 -26.18 4.66 5.51
C ALA A 87 -26.80 6.03 5.74
N ARG A 88 -28.04 6.07 6.22
CA ARG A 88 -28.76 7.31 6.55
C ARG A 88 -28.05 8.06 7.69
N ASN A 89 -27.64 7.36 8.73
CA ASN A 89 -26.92 7.95 9.85
C ASN A 89 -25.56 8.49 9.42
N SER A 90 -24.84 7.77 8.54
CA SER A 90 -23.57 8.22 7.99
C SER A 90 -23.73 9.51 7.18
N LEU A 91 -24.81 9.62 6.39
CA LEU A 91 -25.11 10.83 5.62
C LEU A 91 -25.47 12.02 6.51
N ALA A 92 -26.06 11.77 7.67
CA ALA A 92 -26.43 12.82 8.63
C ALA A 92 -25.21 13.53 9.25
N TYR A 93 -24.03 12.90 9.20
CA TYR A 93 -22.78 13.44 9.73
C TYR A 93 -21.88 14.08 8.66
N LEU A 94 -22.33 14.09 7.43
CA LEU A 94 -21.63 14.77 6.35
C LEU A 94 -22.08 16.25 6.27
#